data_89abdc1badef8c87833fe457b43a8f4e
#
_entry.id   89abdc1badef8c87833fe457b43a8f4e
#
_cell.length_a   1.000
_cell.length_b   1.000
_cell.length_c   1.000
_cell.angle_alpha   90.00
_cell.angle_beta   90.00
_cell.angle_gamma   90.00
#
_symmetry.space_group_name_H-M   'P 1'
#
loop_
_entity.id
_entity.type
_entity.pdbx_description
1 polymer ?
#
loop_
_entity_poly.entity_id
_entity_poly.type
_entity_poly.pdbx_seq_one_letter_code
_entity_poly.pdbx_strand_id
1 'polypeptide(L)'
;MARVAARLGLPETRAPRDPSQWGETVLSARDVVLLYDHVLSGMPTEDRELIIGALAAAPPIATDGFGQAFGLLAGAPPAASKQGWMCCQAGQITLHSAGIPDPGRRFVVALLSSQPRGVGYDGARDTVTDVADAVRAPLA
;
A
#
# COMPACT_ATOMS: atom_id res chain seq x y z
N MET A 1 12.17 -6.26 -12.17
CA MET A 1 12.08 -5.71 -10.80
C MET A 1 13.40 -5.04 -10.36
N ALA A 2 14.53 -5.75 -10.19
CA ALA A 2 15.79 -5.20 -9.64
C ALA A 2 16.31 -3.92 -10.34
N ARG A 3 16.27 -3.85 -11.68
CA ARG A 3 16.68 -2.65 -12.44
C ARG A 3 15.79 -1.43 -12.14
N VAL A 4 14.49 -1.64 -11.92
CA VAL A 4 13.57 -0.54 -11.58
C VAL A 4 13.83 -0.07 -10.16
N ALA A 5 13.97 -0.98 -9.20
CA ALA A 5 14.31 -0.65 -7.83
C ALA A 5 15.62 0.15 -7.73
N ALA A 6 16.67 -0.29 -8.43
CA ALA A 6 17.94 0.43 -8.47
C ALA A 6 17.81 1.84 -9.08
N ARG A 7 17.04 1.98 -10.18
CA ARG A 7 16.82 3.28 -10.85
C ARG A 7 16.02 4.26 -9.97
N LEU A 8 15.11 3.75 -9.16
CA LEU A 8 14.28 4.55 -8.25
C LEU A 8 14.90 4.74 -6.86
N GLY A 9 16.09 4.18 -6.63
CA GLY A 9 16.77 4.30 -5.33
C GLY A 9 16.04 3.58 -4.20
N LEU A 10 15.51 2.38 -4.47
CA LEU A 10 14.77 1.54 -3.50
C LEU A 10 15.71 0.45 -2.93
N PRO A 11 16.55 0.75 -1.93
CA PRO A 11 17.64 -0.14 -1.51
C PRO A 11 17.17 -1.40 -0.78
N GLU A 12 15.97 -1.38 -0.22
CA GLU A 12 15.41 -2.48 0.57
C GLU A 12 14.42 -3.34 -0.22
N THR A 13 14.15 -2.96 -1.48
CA THR A 13 13.27 -3.71 -2.40
C THR A 13 14.00 -4.89 -3.01
N ARG A 14 13.42 -6.07 -2.90
CA ARG A 14 13.97 -7.33 -3.44
C ARG A 14 12.93 -8.07 -4.26
N ALA A 15 13.37 -8.58 -5.41
CA ALA A 15 12.56 -9.47 -6.21
C ALA A 15 12.32 -10.80 -5.46
N PRO A 16 11.19 -11.48 -5.73
CA PRO A 16 10.95 -12.81 -5.20
C PRO A 16 12.00 -13.80 -5.71
N ARG A 17 12.21 -14.90 -4.99
CA ARG A 17 13.12 -15.98 -5.43
C ARG A 17 12.64 -16.63 -6.72
N ASP A 18 11.35 -16.86 -6.83
CA ASP A 18 10.68 -17.32 -8.05
C ASP A 18 10.10 -16.11 -8.79
N PRO A 19 10.57 -15.78 -10.01
CA PRO A 19 10.07 -14.63 -10.77
C PRO A 19 8.58 -14.71 -11.13
N SER A 20 7.96 -15.90 -11.12
CA SER A 20 6.52 -16.07 -11.35
C SER A 20 5.67 -15.63 -10.14
N GLN A 21 6.28 -15.58 -8.95
CA GLN A 21 5.64 -15.22 -7.69
C GLN A 21 5.83 -13.72 -7.39
N TRP A 22 5.44 -12.84 -8.31
CA TRP A 22 5.61 -11.40 -8.18
C TRP A 22 5.02 -10.81 -6.88
N GLY A 23 3.97 -11.43 -6.34
CA GLY A 23 3.35 -11.06 -5.06
C GLY A 23 4.26 -11.24 -3.84
N GLU A 24 5.33 -12.04 -3.95
CA GLU A 24 6.34 -12.22 -2.91
C GLU A 24 7.47 -11.17 -2.97
N THR A 25 7.29 -10.10 -3.74
CA THR A 25 8.23 -8.97 -3.73
C THR A 25 8.30 -8.37 -2.33
N VAL A 26 9.51 -8.23 -1.81
CA VAL A 26 9.77 -7.62 -0.50
C VAL A 26 10.04 -6.14 -0.65
N LEU A 27 9.37 -5.34 0.15
CA LEU A 27 9.53 -3.88 0.21
C LEU A 27 9.57 -3.46 1.69
N SER A 28 10.27 -2.37 1.96
CA SER A 28 10.13 -1.66 3.24
C SER A 28 9.11 -0.51 3.14
N ALA A 29 8.64 -0.03 4.28
CA ALA A 29 7.79 1.16 4.32
C ALA A 29 8.50 2.38 3.72
N ARG A 30 9.82 2.50 3.95
CA ARG A 30 10.67 3.55 3.36
C ARG A 30 10.64 3.48 1.83
N ASP A 31 10.87 2.31 1.26
CA ASP A 31 10.89 2.15 -0.21
C ASP A 31 9.52 2.41 -0.83
N VAL A 32 8.44 2.04 -0.12
CA VAL A 32 7.07 2.40 -0.55
C VAL A 32 6.88 3.91 -0.58
N VAL A 33 7.33 4.63 0.45
CA VAL A 33 7.25 6.11 0.46
C VAL A 33 8.08 6.71 -0.67
N LEU A 34 9.30 6.22 -0.93
CA LEU A 34 10.14 6.68 -2.05
C LEU A 34 9.48 6.42 -3.41
N LEU A 35 8.76 5.29 -3.56
CA LEU A 35 8.01 4.99 -4.77
C LEU A 35 6.87 6.00 -5.01
N TYR A 36 6.09 6.33 -3.97
CA TYR A 36 5.05 7.36 -4.06
C TYR A 36 5.62 8.76 -4.30
N ASP A 37 6.74 9.09 -3.68
CA ASP A 37 7.44 10.36 -3.94
C ASP A 37 7.87 10.47 -5.40
N HIS A 38 8.39 9.37 -5.99
CA HIS A 38 8.69 9.33 -7.42
C HIS A 38 7.42 9.56 -8.28
N VAL A 39 6.29 8.98 -7.91
CA VAL A 39 5.02 9.22 -8.63
C VAL A 39 4.64 10.70 -8.54
N LEU A 40 4.75 11.30 -7.36
CA LEU A 40 4.34 12.69 -7.13
C LEU A 40 5.27 13.71 -7.78
N SER A 41 6.58 13.47 -7.76
CA SER A 41 7.61 14.47 -8.10
C SER A 41 8.42 14.12 -9.34
N GLY A 42 8.60 12.83 -9.65
CA GLY A 42 9.49 12.35 -10.70
C GLY A 42 8.81 11.98 -12.02
N MET A 43 7.48 11.86 -12.05
CA MET A 43 6.73 11.46 -13.24
C MET A 43 6.16 12.65 -14.01
N PRO A 44 5.96 12.53 -15.35
CA PRO A 44 5.16 13.46 -16.11
C PRO A 44 3.77 13.66 -15.51
N THR A 45 3.22 14.87 -15.63
CA THR A 45 1.92 15.22 -15.02
C THR A 45 0.80 14.26 -15.45
N GLU A 46 0.73 13.91 -16.74
CA GLU A 46 -0.29 13.02 -17.29
C GLU A 46 -0.24 11.63 -16.64
N ASP A 47 0.95 11.02 -16.56
CA ASP A 47 1.15 9.71 -15.95
C ASP A 47 0.84 9.73 -14.45
N ARG A 48 1.28 10.79 -13.76
CA ARG A 48 0.98 11.01 -12.34
C ARG A 48 -0.51 11.07 -12.07
N GLU A 49 -1.27 11.90 -12.82
CA GLU A 49 -2.71 12.05 -12.63
C GLU A 49 -3.46 10.76 -12.97
N LEU A 50 -3.02 10.02 -13.99
CA LEU A 50 -3.58 8.72 -14.31
C LEU A 50 -3.41 7.72 -13.13
N ILE A 51 -2.21 7.63 -12.56
CA ILE A 51 -1.94 6.71 -11.45
C ILE A 51 -2.73 7.12 -10.21
N ILE A 52 -2.70 8.40 -9.83
CA ILE A 52 -3.40 8.89 -8.64
C ILE A 52 -4.90 8.71 -8.80
N GLY A 53 -5.46 9.02 -9.98
CA GLY A 53 -6.87 8.81 -10.28
C GLY A 53 -7.28 7.34 -10.18
N ALA A 54 -6.47 6.42 -10.70
CA ALA A 54 -6.72 4.98 -10.59
C ALA A 54 -6.68 4.48 -9.13
N LEU A 55 -5.74 4.98 -8.32
CA LEU A 55 -5.64 4.64 -6.91
C LEU A 55 -6.83 5.19 -6.10
N ALA A 56 -7.28 6.40 -6.40
CA ALA A 56 -8.45 7.02 -5.74
C ALA A 56 -9.78 6.35 -6.13
N ALA A 57 -9.83 5.74 -7.32
CA ALA A 57 -11.00 5.02 -7.82
C ALA A 57 -10.98 3.51 -7.49
N ALA A 58 -10.08 3.06 -6.60
CA ALA A 58 -9.98 1.65 -6.23
C ALA A 58 -11.32 1.14 -5.66
N PRO A 59 -11.88 0.03 -6.18
CA PRO A 59 -13.16 -0.49 -5.71
C PRO A 59 -13.02 -1.11 -4.32
N PRO A 60 -14.09 -1.18 -3.52
CA PRO A 60 -14.06 -1.78 -2.18
C PRO A 60 -13.82 -3.30 -2.21
N ILE A 61 -14.12 -3.95 -3.32
CA ILE A 61 -13.86 -5.38 -3.56
C ILE A 61 -12.88 -5.52 -4.72
N ALA A 62 -11.79 -6.21 -4.50
CA ALA A 62 -10.80 -6.52 -5.51
C ALA A 62 -11.28 -7.57 -6.52
N THR A 63 -10.61 -7.70 -7.66
CA THR A 63 -11.00 -8.62 -8.73
C THR A 63 -11.02 -10.09 -8.30
N ASP A 64 -10.19 -10.45 -7.30
CA ASP A 64 -10.16 -11.79 -6.70
C ASP A 64 -11.24 -12.02 -5.62
N GLY A 65 -12.14 -11.03 -5.41
CA GLY A 65 -13.20 -11.07 -4.42
C GLY A 65 -12.77 -10.61 -3.01
N PHE A 66 -11.51 -10.22 -2.80
CA PHE A 66 -11.05 -9.78 -1.50
C PHE A 66 -11.58 -8.39 -1.15
N GLY A 67 -12.12 -8.24 0.08
CA GLY A 67 -12.54 -6.94 0.60
C GLY A 67 -11.35 -6.06 0.94
N GLN A 68 -11.07 -5.06 0.08
CA GLN A 68 -9.92 -4.17 0.23
C GLN A 68 -10.24 -2.79 0.83
N ALA A 69 -11.49 -2.58 1.28
CA ALA A 69 -11.89 -1.37 2.00
C ALA A 69 -11.39 -1.41 3.46
N PHE A 70 -10.07 -1.32 3.65
CA PHE A 70 -9.42 -1.24 4.96
C PHE A 70 -8.26 -0.24 4.91
N GLY A 71 -7.73 0.12 6.07
CA GLY A 71 -6.63 1.06 6.18
C GLY A 71 -6.96 2.42 5.56
N LEU A 72 -6.08 2.93 4.71
CA LEU A 72 -6.28 4.23 4.05
C LEU A 72 -7.49 4.25 3.10
N LEU A 73 -7.93 3.10 2.58
CA LEU A 73 -9.09 3.02 1.69
C LEU A 73 -10.43 3.01 2.45
N ALA A 74 -10.44 2.70 3.74
CA ALA A 74 -11.66 2.67 4.56
C ALA A 74 -12.19 4.07 4.93
N GLY A 75 -11.32 5.09 4.91
CA GLY A 75 -11.68 6.43 5.39
C GLY A 75 -12.39 7.31 4.37
N ALA A 76 -12.92 8.42 4.86
CA ALA A 76 -13.49 9.50 4.04
C ALA A 76 -12.76 10.82 4.33
N PRO A 77 -12.34 11.58 3.29
CA PRO A 77 -12.42 11.24 1.88
C PRO A 77 -11.53 10.04 1.53
N PRO A 78 -11.86 9.29 0.47
CA PRO A 78 -11.03 8.15 0.08
C PRO A 78 -9.63 8.62 -0.31
N ALA A 79 -8.61 7.96 0.26
CA ALA A 79 -7.23 8.21 -0.10
C ALA A 79 -6.92 7.57 -1.46
N ALA A 80 -5.99 8.17 -2.21
CA ALA A 80 -5.39 7.51 -3.36
C ALA A 80 -4.43 6.42 -2.84
N SER A 81 -4.91 5.20 -2.65
CA SER A 81 -4.16 4.15 -1.95
C SER A 81 -4.18 2.80 -2.66
N LYS A 82 -3.11 2.01 -2.42
CA LYS A 82 -2.98 0.62 -2.85
C LYS A 82 -2.91 -0.28 -1.63
N GLN A 83 -3.73 -1.31 -1.66
CA GLN A 83 -3.75 -2.36 -0.64
C GLN A 83 -2.94 -3.56 -1.11
N GLY A 84 -2.41 -4.31 -0.15
CA GLY A 84 -1.77 -5.59 -0.37
C GLY A 84 -2.21 -6.59 0.69
N TRP A 85 -2.40 -7.84 0.31
CA TRP A 85 -2.76 -8.91 1.24
C TRP A 85 -2.13 -10.23 0.82
N MET A 86 -1.76 -11.03 1.80
CA MET A 86 -1.25 -12.38 1.59
C MET A 86 -1.46 -13.24 2.84
N CYS A 87 -1.84 -14.47 2.65
CA CYS A 87 -1.79 -15.54 3.65
C CYS A 87 -1.10 -16.78 3.05
N CYS A 88 -0.39 -17.55 3.79
CA CYS A 88 0.07 -17.39 5.17
C CYS A 88 1.54 -17.79 5.22
N GLN A 89 2.44 -16.86 4.99
CA GLN A 89 3.86 -17.14 5.10
C GLN A 89 4.27 -17.20 6.58
N ALA A 90 4.98 -18.26 6.97
CA ALA A 90 5.43 -18.46 8.35
C ALA A 90 4.31 -18.30 9.41
N GLY A 91 3.08 -18.67 9.09
CA GLY A 91 1.94 -18.53 10.01
C GLY A 91 1.43 -17.09 10.20
N GLN A 92 1.81 -16.18 9.31
CA GLN A 92 1.42 -14.78 9.38
C GLN A 92 0.46 -14.41 8.24
N ILE A 93 -0.49 -13.53 8.55
CA ILE A 93 -1.27 -12.76 7.56
C ILE A 93 -0.57 -11.42 7.39
N THR A 94 -0.33 -11.02 6.15
CA THR A 94 0.14 -9.67 5.84
C THR A 94 -0.98 -8.87 5.22
N LEU A 95 -1.23 -7.68 5.75
CA LEU A 95 -2.11 -6.65 5.18
C LEU A 95 -1.37 -5.33 5.13
N HIS A 96 -1.35 -4.72 3.97
CA HIS A 96 -0.63 -3.47 3.74
C HIS A 96 -1.57 -2.44 3.16
N SER A 97 -1.39 -1.19 3.58
CA SER A 97 -2.13 -0.05 3.04
C SER A 97 -1.16 1.11 2.89
N ALA A 98 -0.97 1.58 1.66
CA ALA A 98 -0.08 2.70 1.40
C ALA A 98 -0.70 3.66 0.38
N GLY A 99 -0.45 4.96 0.55
CA GLY A 99 -1.04 5.94 -0.34
C GLY A 99 -0.90 7.38 0.13
N ILE A 100 -1.71 8.23 -0.49
CA ILE A 100 -1.79 9.67 -0.29
C ILE A 100 -3.11 9.95 0.44
N PRO A 101 -3.09 10.22 1.76
CA PRO A 101 -4.30 10.32 2.56
C PRO A 101 -5.04 11.65 2.39
N ASP A 102 -4.37 12.70 1.89
CA ASP A 102 -4.93 14.04 1.82
C ASP A 102 -5.09 14.54 0.38
N PRO A 103 -6.17 15.31 0.08
CA PRO A 103 -6.38 15.87 -1.25
C PRO A 103 -5.27 16.82 -1.71
N GLY A 104 -4.58 17.45 -0.77
CA GLY A 104 -3.44 18.35 -1.03
C GLY A 104 -2.16 17.63 -1.41
N ARG A 105 -2.13 16.30 -1.32
CA ARG A 105 -0.97 15.44 -1.66
C ARG A 105 0.31 15.82 -0.92
N ARG A 106 0.15 16.30 0.32
CA ARG A 106 1.26 16.76 1.17
C ARG A 106 1.96 15.60 1.87
N PHE A 107 1.27 14.48 2.03
CA PHE A 107 1.73 13.35 2.80
C PHE A 107 1.64 12.05 2.00
N VAL A 108 2.60 11.17 2.25
CA VAL A 108 2.57 9.75 1.85
C VAL A 108 2.63 8.91 3.11
N VAL A 109 1.75 7.92 3.20
CA VAL A 109 1.69 6.99 4.32
C VAL A 109 1.90 5.57 3.81
N ALA A 110 2.73 4.79 4.50
CA ALA A 110 2.92 3.37 4.24
C ALA A 110 2.72 2.58 5.54
N LEU A 111 1.64 1.81 5.60
CA LEU A 111 1.32 0.89 6.70
C LEU A 111 1.61 -0.54 6.24
N LEU A 112 2.62 -1.15 6.82
CA LEU A 112 2.98 -2.55 6.59
C LEU A 112 2.69 -3.34 7.85
N SER A 113 1.84 -4.36 7.72
CA SER A 113 1.37 -5.18 8.85
C SER A 113 1.67 -6.66 8.59
N SER A 114 2.13 -7.33 9.64
CA SER A 114 2.26 -8.79 9.70
C SER A 114 1.69 -9.26 11.03
N GLN A 115 0.67 -10.11 11.00
CA GLN A 115 -0.10 -10.51 12.17
C GLN A 115 -0.25 -12.02 12.23
N PRO A 116 -0.36 -12.64 13.42
CA PRO A 116 -0.59 -14.07 13.54
C PRO A 116 -1.84 -14.50 12.78
N ARG A 117 -1.77 -15.64 12.08
CA ARG A 117 -2.92 -16.20 11.33
C ARG A 117 -4.20 -16.32 12.16
N GLY A 118 -4.07 -16.57 13.47
CA GLY A 118 -5.21 -16.72 14.38
C GLY A 118 -6.09 -15.48 14.50
N VAL A 119 -5.58 -14.29 14.15
CA VAL A 119 -6.36 -13.04 14.13
C VAL A 119 -7.44 -13.04 13.03
N GLY A 120 -7.20 -13.78 11.94
CA GLY A 120 -8.06 -13.77 10.75
C GLY A 120 -7.95 -12.48 9.95
N TYR A 121 -8.52 -12.49 8.74
CA TYR A 121 -8.47 -11.29 7.89
C TYR A 121 -9.30 -10.13 8.43
N ASP A 122 -10.41 -10.39 9.09
CA ASP A 122 -11.28 -9.32 9.62
C ASP A 122 -10.57 -8.55 10.74
N GLY A 123 -10.05 -9.24 11.75
CA GLY A 123 -9.29 -8.58 12.81
C GLY A 123 -8.00 -7.90 12.31
N ALA A 124 -7.37 -8.46 11.27
CA ALA A 124 -6.22 -7.82 10.66
C ALA A 124 -6.58 -6.53 9.90
N ARG A 125 -7.74 -6.48 9.20
CA ARG A 125 -8.28 -5.27 8.57
C ARG A 125 -8.60 -4.19 9.60
N ASP A 126 -9.29 -4.57 10.69
CA ASP A 126 -9.64 -3.65 11.76
C ASP A 126 -8.39 -3.00 12.33
N THR A 127 -7.37 -3.79 12.68
CA THR A 127 -6.10 -3.28 13.19
C THR A 127 -5.42 -2.28 12.24
N VAL A 128 -5.35 -2.59 10.94
CA VAL A 128 -4.72 -1.68 9.94
C VAL A 128 -5.55 -0.43 9.76
N THR A 129 -6.88 -0.51 9.88
CA THR A 129 -7.79 0.63 9.78
C THR A 129 -7.66 1.54 11.00
N ASP A 130 -7.62 1.01 12.21
CA ASP A 130 -7.41 1.78 13.43
C ASP A 130 -6.08 2.56 13.39
N VAL A 131 -5.01 1.92 12.90
CA VAL A 131 -3.72 2.59 12.72
C VAL A 131 -3.80 3.68 11.64
N ALA A 132 -4.51 3.42 10.54
CA ALA A 132 -4.69 4.43 9.48
C ALA A 132 -5.45 5.65 9.99
N ASP A 133 -6.49 5.46 10.80
CA ASP A 133 -7.27 6.56 11.38
C ASP A 133 -6.44 7.37 12.39
N ALA A 134 -5.66 6.69 13.23
CA ALA A 134 -4.74 7.36 14.15
C ALA A 134 -3.67 8.21 13.42
N VAL A 135 -3.18 7.74 12.26
CA VAL A 135 -2.22 8.48 11.44
C VAL A 135 -2.89 9.66 10.72
N ARG A 136 -4.14 9.50 10.26
CA ARG A 136 -4.87 10.59 9.57
C ARG A 136 -5.22 11.75 10.48
N ALA A 137 -5.58 11.49 11.73
CA ALA A 137 -6.05 12.52 12.66
C ALA A 137 -5.15 13.76 12.71
N PRO A 138 -3.81 13.67 12.82
CA PRO A 138 -2.92 14.83 12.81
C PRO A 138 -2.64 15.43 11.42
N LEU A 139 -3.10 14.79 10.33
CA LEU A 139 -2.85 15.24 8.94
C LEU A 139 -4.01 16.05 8.34
N ALA A 140 -5.12 16.09 9.03
CA ALA A 140 -6.35 16.77 8.61
C ALA A 140 -6.24 18.32 8.65
#